data_6ea2458558051f9baed0fcf5287d3c17
#
_entry.id   6ea2458558051f9baed0fcf5287d3c17
#
_cell.length_a   1.000
_cell.length_b   1.000
_cell.length_c   1.000
_cell.angle_alpha   90.00
_cell.angle_beta   90.00
_cell.angle_gamma   90.00
#
_symmetry.space_group_name_H-M   'P 1'
#
loop_
_entity.id
_entity.type
_entity.pdbx_description
1 polymer ?
#
loop_
_entity_poly.entity_id
_entity_poly.type
_entity_poly.pdbx_seq_one_letter_code
_entity_poly.pdbx_strand_id
1 'polypeptide(L)'
;MKETWNVLDPDEYVKHNPFMGYTNMKIEKISPECSEISMKITHGVTNLMGMVHGGMLYALADVVTGLTARADGRKYVTQSAHINFIRNVSEGTVYAKGILIRRGRSITIVRSEVTDEKG
;
A
#
# COMPACT_ATOMS: atom_id res chain seq x y z
N MET A 1 6.94 21.96 -5.52
CA MET A 1 6.43 21.82 -6.91
C MET A 1 5.00 21.33 -6.86
N LYS A 2 4.16 21.91 -7.68
CA LYS A 2 2.75 21.53 -7.74
C LYS A 2 2.58 20.25 -8.56
N GLU A 3 1.81 19.32 -8.07
CA GLU A 3 1.48 18.12 -8.81
C GLU A 3 0.57 18.47 -9.99
N THR A 4 0.89 17.92 -11.17
CA THR A 4 0.10 18.15 -12.39
C THR A 4 -0.67 16.91 -12.84
N TRP A 5 -0.46 15.79 -12.16
CA TRP A 5 -1.13 14.52 -12.47
C TRP A 5 -2.22 14.23 -11.45
N ASN A 6 -3.17 13.41 -11.84
CA ASN A 6 -4.32 13.09 -11.01
C ASN A 6 -4.01 11.90 -10.09
N VAL A 7 -3.94 12.13 -8.78
CA VAL A 7 -3.66 11.06 -7.80
C VAL A 7 -4.74 9.98 -7.75
N LEU A 8 -5.94 10.28 -8.26
CA LEU A 8 -7.02 9.30 -8.31
C LEU A 8 -6.96 8.41 -9.54
N ASP A 9 -6.05 8.67 -10.46
CA ASP A 9 -5.83 7.83 -11.63
C ASP A 9 -4.81 6.74 -11.27
N PRO A 10 -5.21 5.45 -11.23
CA PRO A 10 -4.30 4.37 -10.85
C PRO A 10 -3.04 4.29 -11.70
N ASP A 11 -3.16 4.47 -13.01
CA ASP A 11 -2.02 4.38 -13.92
C ASP A 11 -1.02 5.50 -13.67
N GLU A 12 -1.51 6.72 -13.45
CA GLU A 12 -0.66 7.86 -13.15
C GLU A 12 0.01 7.69 -11.78
N TYR A 13 -0.71 7.19 -10.80
CA TYR A 13 -0.15 6.97 -9.46
C TYR A 13 1.01 5.98 -9.51
N VAL A 14 0.83 4.85 -10.19
CA VAL A 14 1.88 3.84 -10.32
C VAL A 14 3.06 4.39 -11.11
N LYS A 15 2.79 5.15 -12.17
CA LYS A 15 3.84 5.76 -13.01
C LYS A 15 4.74 6.68 -12.20
N HIS A 16 4.17 7.45 -11.26
CA HIS A 16 4.94 8.37 -10.42
C HIS A 16 5.48 7.70 -9.15
N ASN A 17 5.30 6.39 -9.02
CA ASN A 17 5.75 5.61 -7.88
C ASN A 17 6.51 4.37 -8.37
N PRO A 18 7.79 4.53 -8.78
CA PRO A 18 8.55 3.43 -9.41
C PRO A 18 8.60 2.15 -8.60
N PHE A 19 8.61 2.26 -7.27
CA PHE A 19 8.66 1.10 -6.39
C PHE A 19 7.45 0.19 -6.60
N MET A 20 6.27 0.77 -6.83
CA MET A 20 5.05 -0.01 -7.10
C MET A 20 5.18 -0.82 -8.37
N GLY A 21 5.70 -0.19 -9.44
CA GLY A 21 5.92 -0.90 -10.70
C GLY A 21 6.97 -2.00 -10.57
N TYR A 22 8.05 -1.70 -9.88
CA TYR A 22 9.15 -2.66 -9.68
C TYR A 22 8.70 -3.90 -8.90
N THR A 23 7.80 -3.74 -7.94
CA THR A 23 7.32 -4.82 -7.08
C THR A 23 6.02 -5.45 -7.57
N ASN A 24 5.53 -5.03 -8.73
CA ASN A 24 4.27 -5.51 -9.31
C ASN A 24 3.05 -5.26 -8.43
N MET A 25 3.04 -4.15 -7.71
CA MET A 25 1.85 -3.72 -6.99
C MET A 25 0.83 -3.16 -7.95
N LYS A 26 -0.41 -3.55 -7.77
CA LYS A 26 -1.54 -3.10 -8.60
C LYS A 26 -2.55 -2.41 -7.72
N ILE A 27 -3.07 -1.27 -8.19
CA ILE A 27 -4.12 -0.56 -7.47
C ILE A 27 -5.47 -1.15 -7.87
N GLU A 28 -6.20 -1.65 -6.87
CA GLU A 28 -7.55 -2.19 -7.07
C GLU A 28 -8.61 -1.12 -6.83
N LYS A 29 -8.35 -0.20 -5.89
CA LYS A 29 -9.29 0.85 -5.55
C LYS A 29 -8.56 2.03 -4.93
N ILE A 30 -8.95 3.25 -5.31
CA ILE A 30 -8.50 4.49 -4.68
C ILE A 30 -9.72 5.24 -4.16
N SER A 31 -9.69 5.61 -2.88
CA SER A 31 -10.73 6.43 -2.28
C SER A 31 -10.17 7.09 -1.02
N PRO A 32 -10.64 8.30 -0.66
CA PRO A 32 -10.19 8.97 0.56
C PRO A 32 -10.54 8.21 1.85
N GLU A 33 -11.49 7.30 1.80
CA GLU A 33 -11.92 6.52 2.96
C GLU A 33 -11.32 5.13 3.00
N CYS A 34 -11.11 4.52 1.83
CA CYS A 34 -10.63 3.14 1.76
C CYS A 34 -10.01 2.88 0.39
N SER A 35 -8.78 2.42 0.40
CA SER A 35 -8.08 2.03 -0.82
C SER A 35 -7.63 0.58 -0.72
N GLU A 36 -7.33 -0.02 -1.86
CA GLU A 36 -6.88 -1.41 -1.90
C GLU A 36 -5.85 -1.59 -3.01
N ILE A 37 -4.78 -2.31 -2.68
CA ILE A 37 -3.75 -2.71 -3.64
C ILE A 37 -3.53 -4.20 -3.54
N SER A 38 -2.97 -4.78 -4.58
CA SER A 38 -2.61 -6.19 -4.60
C SER A 38 -1.19 -6.34 -5.13
N MET A 39 -0.57 -7.48 -4.81
CA MET A 39 0.76 -7.83 -5.32
C MET A 39 0.82 -9.34 -5.52
N LYS A 40 1.15 -9.76 -6.73
CA LYS A 40 1.44 -11.17 -6.97
C LYS A 40 2.83 -11.48 -6.41
N ILE A 41 2.93 -12.54 -5.63
CA ILE A 41 4.20 -12.94 -5.03
C ILE A 41 5.11 -13.49 -6.10
N THR A 42 6.31 -12.91 -6.21
CA THR A 42 7.38 -13.38 -7.08
C THR A 42 8.57 -13.77 -6.22
N HIS A 43 9.51 -14.51 -6.78
CA HIS A 43 10.70 -14.93 -6.06
C HIS A 43 11.45 -13.73 -5.43
N GLY A 44 11.51 -12.62 -6.15
CA GLY A 44 12.26 -11.43 -5.71
C GLY A 44 11.72 -10.74 -4.45
N VAL A 45 10.52 -11.05 -4.01
CA VAL A 45 9.94 -10.47 -2.79
C VAL A 45 9.89 -11.46 -1.63
N THR A 46 10.52 -12.63 -1.78
CA THR A 46 10.54 -13.63 -0.73
C THR A 46 11.83 -13.57 0.09
N ASN A 47 11.77 -14.14 1.28
CA ASN A 47 12.91 -14.23 2.20
C ASN A 47 13.60 -15.61 2.09
N LEU A 48 14.56 -15.85 2.97
CA LEU A 48 15.32 -17.10 2.98
C LEU A 48 14.45 -18.35 3.25
N MET A 49 13.26 -18.16 3.81
CA MET A 49 12.31 -19.25 4.07
C MET A 49 11.33 -19.46 2.92
N GLY A 50 11.47 -18.73 1.82
CA GLY A 50 10.54 -18.81 0.69
C GLY A 50 9.20 -18.13 0.94
N MET A 51 9.09 -17.37 2.00
CA MET A 51 7.87 -16.61 2.34
C MET A 51 8.04 -15.16 1.94
N VAL A 52 6.94 -14.41 1.85
CA VAL A 52 7.03 -12.97 1.57
C VAL A 52 7.89 -12.31 2.63
N HIS A 53 8.87 -11.52 2.20
CA HIS A 53 9.74 -10.80 3.12
C HIS A 53 8.92 -9.82 3.97
N GLY A 54 9.19 -9.78 5.28
CA GLY A 54 8.47 -8.89 6.19
C GLY A 54 8.53 -7.43 5.78
N GLY A 55 9.68 -7.00 5.26
CA GLY A 55 9.82 -5.65 4.71
C GLY A 55 8.88 -5.39 3.54
N MET A 56 8.60 -6.41 2.73
CA MET A 56 7.66 -6.30 1.62
C MET A 56 6.23 -6.16 2.12
N LEU A 57 5.85 -6.93 3.13
CA LEU A 57 4.53 -6.81 3.76
C LEU A 57 4.35 -5.42 4.37
N TYR A 58 5.39 -4.92 5.01
CA TYR A 58 5.38 -3.57 5.57
C TYR A 58 5.24 -2.51 4.47
N ALA A 59 5.97 -2.69 3.36
CA ALA A 59 5.89 -1.77 2.22
C ALA A 59 4.48 -1.74 1.64
N LEU A 60 3.81 -2.88 1.51
CA LEU A 60 2.42 -2.95 1.05
C LEU A 60 1.51 -2.14 1.97
N ALA A 61 1.66 -2.33 3.27
CA ALA A 61 0.87 -1.59 4.27
C ALA A 61 1.12 -0.09 4.15
N ASP A 62 2.38 0.33 4.03
CA ASP A 62 2.74 1.75 3.92
C ASP A 62 2.22 2.36 2.62
N VAL A 63 2.38 1.65 1.50
CA VAL A 63 1.91 2.16 0.20
C VAL A 63 0.40 2.39 0.20
N VAL A 64 -0.38 1.43 0.73
CA VAL A 64 -1.84 1.56 0.72
C VAL A 64 -2.33 2.65 1.66
N THR A 65 -1.66 2.86 2.79
CA THR A 65 -2.02 3.97 3.69
C THR A 65 -1.71 5.31 3.04
N GLY A 66 -0.57 5.43 2.37
CA GLY A 66 -0.21 6.63 1.63
C GLY A 66 -1.20 6.93 0.51
N LEU A 67 -1.62 5.89 -0.22
CA LEU A 67 -2.61 6.01 -1.28
C LEU A 67 -3.93 6.57 -0.74
N THR A 68 -4.41 6.00 0.36
CA THR A 68 -5.66 6.44 1.00
C THR A 68 -5.54 7.89 1.47
N ALA A 69 -4.43 8.24 2.11
CA ALA A 69 -4.20 9.60 2.58
C ALA A 69 -4.20 10.58 1.42
N ARG A 70 -3.41 10.30 0.37
CA ARG A 70 -3.23 11.20 -0.77
C ARG A 70 -4.46 11.34 -1.64
N ALA A 71 -5.45 10.47 -1.49
CA ALA A 71 -6.68 10.52 -2.28
C ALA A 71 -7.51 11.78 -2.03
N ASP A 72 -7.19 12.56 -0.99
CA ASP A 72 -7.84 13.85 -0.75
C ASP A 72 -7.17 15.00 -1.54
N GLY A 73 -6.12 14.71 -2.29
CA GLY A 73 -5.42 15.69 -3.12
C GLY A 73 -4.26 16.39 -2.42
N ARG A 74 -4.07 16.17 -1.11
CA ARG A 74 -2.94 16.76 -0.36
C ARG A 74 -1.71 15.88 -0.47
N LYS A 75 -0.55 16.46 -0.16
CA LYS A 75 0.72 15.73 -0.11
C LYS A 75 0.93 15.19 1.30
N TYR A 76 1.42 13.95 1.36
CA TYR A 76 1.65 13.26 2.63
C TYR A 76 2.99 12.55 2.60
N VAL A 77 3.61 12.45 3.77
CA VAL A 77 4.73 11.54 4.02
C VAL A 77 4.41 10.76 5.28
N THR A 78 4.92 9.54 5.36
CA THR A 78 4.76 8.72 6.55
C THR A 78 5.60 9.27 7.69
N GLN A 79 4.98 9.57 8.80
CA GLN A 79 5.66 10.05 10.00
C GLN A 79 6.02 8.89 10.92
N SER A 80 5.09 8.00 11.15
CA SER A 80 5.30 6.83 12.00
C SER A 80 4.34 5.73 11.60
N ALA A 81 4.71 4.50 11.97
CA ALA A 81 3.88 3.34 11.69
C ALA A 81 4.16 2.27 12.73
N HIS A 82 3.17 1.43 12.96
CA HIS A 82 3.28 0.24 13.80
C HIS A 82 2.67 -0.92 13.03
N ILE A 83 3.34 -2.07 13.04
CA ILE A 83 2.88 -3.24 12.32
C ILE A 83 2.98 -4.49 13.19
N ASN A 84 2.00 -5.37 13.06
CA ASN A 84 2.00 -6.69 13.65
C ASN A 84 2.02 -7.73 12.53
N PHE A 85 3.01 -8.61 12.54
CA PHE A 85 3.11 -9.72 11.60
C PHE A 85 2.45 -10.93 12.23
N ILE A 86 1.27 -11.29 11.75
CA ILE A 86 0.46 -12.35 12.37
C ILE A 86 0.69 -13.68 11.66
N ARG A 87 0.72 -13.69 10.33
CA ARG A 87 0.92 -14.86 9.48
C ARG A 87 1.71 -14.48 8.26
N ASN A 88 2.16 -15.47 7.52
CA ASN A 88 2.83 -15.23 6.25
C ASN A 88 2.34 -16.21 5.19
N VAL A 89 2.77 -15.98 3.95
CA VAL A 89 2.34 -16.75 2.79
C VAL A 89 3.51 -16.83 1.81
N SER A 90 3.57 -17.90 1.01
CA SER A 90 4.69 -18.14 0.11
C SER A 90 4.36 -17.95 -1.37
N GLU A 91 3.10 -18.00 -1.74
CA GLU A 91 2.69 -17.91 -3.14
C GLU A 91 1.29 -17.34 -3.28
N GLY A 92 0.92 -16.97 -4.48
CA GLY A 92 -0.38 -16.38 -4.77
C GLY A 92 -0.31 -14.88 -4.79
N THR A 93 -1.39 -14.25 -4.38
CA THR A 93 -1.54 -12.79 -4.35
C THR A 93 -1.81 -12.33 -2.92
N VAL A 94 -1.18 -11.24 -2.52
CA VAL A 94 -1.47 -10.57 -1.26
C VAL A 94 -2.19 -9.26 -1.55
N TYR A 95 -3.08 -8.89 -0.65
CA TYR A 95 -3.91 -7.69 -0.75
C TYR A 95 -3.64 -6.82 0.45
N ALA A 96 -3.57 -5.51 0.23
CA ALA A 96 -3.46 -4.53 1.30
C ALA A 96 -4.61 -3.55 1.19
N LYS A 97 -5.31 -3.33 2.30
CA LYS A 97 -6.43 -2.42 2.38
C LYS A 97 -6.08 -1.31 3.36
N GLY A 98 -6.24 -0.06 2.92
CA GLY A 98 -6.07 1.11 3.78
C GLY A 98 -7.44 1.64 4.15
N ILE A 99 -7.65 1.84 5.45
CA ILE A 99 -8.92 2.30 5.99
C ILE A 99 -8.68 3.57 6.77
N LEU A 100 -9.32 4.65 6.35
CA LEU A 100 -9.19 5.93 7.03
C LEU A 100 -9.77 5.85 8.44
N ILE A 101 -8.96 6.20 9.44
CA ILE A 101 -9.43 6.30 10.83
C ILE A 101 -9.78 7.74 11.14
N ARG A 102 -8.89 8.68 10.81
CA ARG A 102 -9.12 10.10 11.05
C ARG A 102 -8.33 10.94 10.07
N ARG A 103 -9.01 11.85 9.42
CA ARG A 103 -8.38 12.81 8.52
C ARG A 103 -8.22 14.13 9.24
N GLY A 104 -7.01 14.41 9.68
CA GLY A 104 -6.72 15.62 10.43
C GLY A 104 -6.18 16.72 9.52
N ARG A 105 -6.02 17.89 10.13
CA ARG A 105 -5.45 19.04 9.46
C ARG A 105 -3.95 18.87 9.20
N SER A 106 -3.23 18.37 10.20
CA SER A 106 -1.78 18.17 10.13
C SER A 106 -1.39 16.69 10.10
N ILE A 107 -2.21 15.83 10.71
CA ILE A 107 -1.95 14.39 10.82
C ILE A 107 -3.18 13.63 10.39
N THR A 108 -2.97 12.63 9.52
CA THR A 108 -4.02 11.73 9.09
C THR A 108 -3.63 10.32 9.52
N ILE A 109 -4.57 9.60 10.10
CA ILE A 109 -4.36 8.25 10.61
C ILE A 109 -5.10 7.26 9.73
N VAL A 110 -4.36 6.27 9.22
CA VAL A 110 -4.90 5.23 8.36
C VAL A 110 -4.51 3.88 8.94
N ARG A 111 -5.47 2.98 9.02
CA ARG A 111 -5.24 1.59 9.41
C ARG A 111 -5.03 0.77 8.15
N SER A 112 -4.16 -0.23 8.21
CA SER A 112 -3.94 -1.13 7.10
C SER A 112 -4.10 -2.58 7.53
N GLU A 113 -4.63 -3.39 6.62
CA GLU A 113 -4.72 -4.84 6.77
C GLU A 113 -4.12 -5.47 5.52
N VAL A 114 -3.18 -6.40 5.71
CA VAL A 114 -2.59 -7.16 4.61
C VAL A 114 -3.05 -8.60 4.75
N THR A 115 -3.66 -9.13 3.70
CA THR A 115 -4.27 -10.46 3.70
C THR A 115 -3.83 -11.26 2.47
N ASP A 116 -3.95 -12.58 2.54
CA ASP A 116 -3.76 -13.44 1.37
C ASP A 116 -5.11 -13.67 0.66
N GLU A 117 -5.12 -14.59 -0.31
CA GLU A 117 -6.32 -14.87 -1.09
C GLU A 117 -7.46 -15.49 -0.27
N LYS A 118 -7.16 -15.98 0.90
CA LYS A 118 -8.15 -16.58 1.80
C LYS A 118 -8.70 -15.61 2.83
N GLY A 119 -8.11 -14.42 2.91
CA GLY A 119 -8.55 -13.38 3.85
C GLY A 119 -7.80 -13.30 5.15
#